data_694d6da0879abdd10ecea63290dacb95
#
_entry.id   694d6da0879abdd10ecea63290dacb95
#
_cell.length_a   1.000
_cell.length_b   1.000
_cell.length_c   1.000
_cell.angle_alpha   90.00
_cell.angle_beta   90.00
_cell.angle_gamma   90.00
#
_symmetry.space_group_name_H-M   'P 1'
#
loop_
_entity.id
_entity.type
_entity.pdbx_description
1 polymer ?
#
loop_
_entity_poly.entity_id
_entity_poly.type
_entity_poly.pdbx_seq_one_letter_code
_entity_poly.pdbx_strand_id
1 'polypeptide(L)'
;MSQEIFEREQRKIFRRVWLFAGLKTLLQENNCFITRKIAGIPLVIQNFHGQIRAFENVCLHRSALIQTGAIGCRPLVCPYHAWSYDEQGKVKNIPDCEAIYRLDSREKDSLKLREFSLRTIGNLLFVNLDPNPLPIEEQFSADFINLLEGSSNAYDTEVMVTTWSGRYNWKLAYENLRDANHPRFVHPKTLAKSVSFVAEVNEEQARESTEALQDSSPAALRREMRRFSFGGPEAPIPNLQHFGWHDKVERWGEQDAYFNWLAFPNMHIASSNGGYSFTLEHHIPVAPDRTDLEIHWFSARKKQAYSSSSQVLLAQMHGSKVVVGEDVDIMERVQAALHTDAPLPTQGAYESMNRLVERWYTLLMETEHEI
;
A
#
# COMPACT_ATOMS: atom_id res chain seq x y z
N MET A 1 22.08 4.86 6.93
CA MET A 1 21.09 5.24 5.89
C MET A 1 21.22 6.75 5.62
N SER A 2 21.26 7.16 4.35
CA SER A 2 21.46 8.56 3.99
C SER A 2 20.21 9.12 3.32
N GLN A 3 20.00 10.42 3.44
CA GLN A 3 18.95 11.16 2.74
C GLN A 3 19.07 10.99 1.22
N GLU A 4 20.29 10.99 0.69
CA GLU A 4 20.58 10.79 -0.73
C GLU A 4 20.06 9.41 -1.24
N ILE A 5 20.32 8.34 -0.48
CA ILE A 5 19.79 7.00 -0.83
C ILE A 5 18.28 7.00 -0.82
N PHE A 6 17.66 7.61 0.20
CA PHE A 6 16.20 7.72 0.27
C PHE A 6 15.61 8.46 -0.94
N GLU A 7 16.23 9.57 -1.36
CA GLU A 7 15.79 10.29 -2.55
C GLU A 7 15.98 9.47 -3.85
N ARG A 8 17.01 8.63 -3.92
CA ARG A 8 17.18 7.67 -5.03
C ARG A 8 16.10 6.61 -5.01
N GLU A 9 15.74 6.05 -3.84
CA GLU A 9 14.62 5.13 -3.67
C GLU A 9 13.31 5.77 -4.16
N GLN A 10 13.04 7.03 -3.77
CA GLN A 10 11.86 7.74 -4.24
C GLN A 10 11.82 7.85 -5.77
N ARG A 11 12.95 8.13 -6.43
CA ARG A 11 13.03 8.25 -7.89
C ARG A 11 12.98 6.89 -8.60
N LYS A 12 13.77 5.91 -8.14
CA LYS A 12 13.98 4.64 -8.84
C LYS A 12 12.93 3.57 -8.53
N ILE A 13 12.28 3.65 -7.37
CA ILE A 13 11.26 2.68 -6.94
C ILE A 13 9.88 3.36 -6.89
N PHE A 14 9.66 4.23 -5.89
CA PHE A 14 8.32 4.73 -5.58
C PHE A 14 7.67 5.58 -6.68
N ARG A 15 8.43 6.13 -7.62
CA ARG A 15 7.87 6.82 -8.79
C ARG A 15 7.71 5.94 -10.02
N ARG A 16 8.17 4.68 -9.96
CA ARG A 16 8.22 3.77 -11.11
C ARG A 16 7.30 2.57 -10.97
N VAL A 17 7.02 2.15 -9.75
CA VAL A 17 6.16 0.99 -9.48
C VAL A 17 4.73 1.41 -9.18
N TRP A 18 3.81 0.45 -9.28
CA TRP A 18 2.43 0.62 -8.86
C TRP A 18 2.36 0.57 -7.33
N LEU A 19 1.76 1.59 -6.74
CA LEU A 19 1.65 1.78 -5.31
C LEU A 19 0.19 1.77 -4.89
N PHE A 20 -0.11 1.07 -3.80
CA PHE A 20 -1.43 1.17 -3.19
C PHE A 20 -1.70 2.62 -2.77
N ALA A 21 -2.89 3.10 -3.09
CA ALA A 21 -3.28 4.49 -2.86
C ALA A 21 -4.59 4.65 -2.09
N GLY A 22 -5.40 3.60 -1.97
CA GLY A 22 -6.63 3.65 -1.20
C GLY A 22 -7.68 2.62 -1.60
N LEU A 23 -8.85 2.70 -0.95
CA LEU A 23 -9.98 1.82 -1.20
C LEU A 23 -11.01 2.52 -2.11
N LYS A 24 -11.47 1.82 -3.14
CA LYS A 24 -12.53 2.30 -4.05
C LYS A 24 -13.83 2.60 -3.30
N THR A 25 -14.14 1.86 -2.24
CA THR A 25 -15.31 2.08 -1.40
C THR A 25 -15.39 3.48 -0.77
N LEU A 26 -14.26 4.20 -0.65
CA LEU A 26 -14.23 5.59 -0.17
C LEU A 26 -14.62 6.60 -1.27
N LEU A 27 -14.80 6.15 -2.51
CA LEU A 27 -15.08 6.97 -3.69
C LEU A 27 -16.42 6.60 -4.34
N GLN A 28 -17.43 6.19 -3.58
CA GLN A 28 -18.69 5.69 -4.14
C GLN A 28 -19.51 6.77 -4.82
N GLU A 29 -19.51 7.98 -4.28
CA GLU A 29 -20.32 9.07 -4.78
C GLU A 29 -19.52 10.02 -5.70
N ASN A 30 -20.24 10.75 -6.53
CA ASN A 30 -19.63 11.78 -7.36
C ASN A 30 -18.91 12.83 -6.50
N ASN A 31 -17.74 13.25 -6.94
CA ASN A 31 -16.84 14.18 -6.25
C ASN A 31 -16.24 13.66 -4.93
N CYS A 32 -16.48 12.41 -4.51
CA CYS A 32 -15.73 11.83 -3.39
C CYS A 32 -14.26 11.67 -3.78
N PHE A 33 -13.36 11.98 -2.85
CA PHE A 33 -11.92 12.00 -3.07
C PHE A 33 -11.14 11.43 -1.90
N ILE A 34 -9.93 10.98 -2.22
CA ILE A 34 -8.86 10.61 -1.28
C ILE A 34 -7.65 11.47 -1.64
N THR A 35 -6.98 12.06 -0.66
CA THR A 35 -5.67 12.67 -0.88
C THR A 35 -4.56 11.76 -0.36
N ARG A 36 -3.41 11.78 -1.05
CA ARG A 36 -2.20 11.04 -0.67
C ARG A 36 -0.96 11.91 -0.92
N LYS A 37 0.11 11.60 -0.21
CA LYS A 37 1.44 12.09 -0.54
C LYS A 37 2.33 10.89 -0.85
N ILE A 38 2.68 10.71 -2.10
CA ILE A 38 3.47 9.56 -2.58
C ILE A 38 4.75 10.07 -3.22
N ALA A 39 5.89 9.55 -2.80
CA ALA A 39 7.21 9.97 -3.27
C ALA A 39 7.40 11.50 -3.28
N GLY A 40 6.88 12.16 -2.25
CA GLY A 40 6.93 13.62 -2.11
C GLY A 40 5.87 14.39 -2.89
N ILE A 41 5.11 13.75 -3.78
CA ILE A 41 4.09 14.37 -4.65
C ILE A 41 2.72 14.31 -3.96
N PRO A 42 2.03 15.44 -3.77
CA PRO A 42 0.65 15.44 -3.30
C PRO A 42 -0.30 15.01 -4.40
N LEU A 43 -1.14 14.03 -4.13
CA LEU A 43 -2.12 13.46 -5.06
C LEU A 43 -3.54 13.69 -4.56
N VAL A 44 -4.46 13.82 -5.51
CA VAL A 44 -5.90 13.66 -5.30
C VAL A 44 -6.42 12.56 -6.22
N ILE A 45 -7.09 11.58 -5.63
CA ILE A 45 -7.80 10.53 -6.36
C ILE A 45 -9.28 10.81 -6.16
N GLN A 46 -10.01 11.07 -7.23
CA GLN A 46 -11.39 11.56 -7.13
C GLN A 46 -12.30 10.82 -8.12
N ASN A 47 -13.54 10.60 -7.70
CA ASN A 47 -14.60 10.05 -8.54
C ASN A 47 -15.28 11.19 -9.30
N PHE A 48 -15.29 11.10 -10.63
CA PHE A 48 -16.03 11.98 -11.54
C PHE A 48 -17.08 11.14 -12.27
N HIS A 49 -18.31 11.16 -11.77
CA HIS A 49 -19.45 10.45 -12.38
C HIS A 49 -19.20 8.96 -12.65
N GLY A 50 -18.52 8.28 -11.71
CA GLY A 50 -18.16 6.87 -11.82
C GLY A 50 -16.76 6.61 -12.41
N GLN A 51 -16.10 7.62 -12.99
CA GLN A 51 -14.71 7.53 -13.44
C GLN A 51 -13.77 8.02 -12.34
N ILE A 52 -12.92 7.15 -11.83
CA ILE A 52 -11.92 7.50 -10.82
C ILE A 52 -10.65 7.92 -11.54
N ARG A 53 -10.11 9.10 -11.19
CA ARG A 53 -8.88 9.65 -11.74
C ARG A 53 -7.95 10.13 -10.66
N ALA A 54 -6.66 10.17 -10.95
CA ALA A 54 -5.61 10.64 -10.05
C ALA A 54 -4.89 11.84 -10.66
N PHE A 55 -4.85 12.95 -9.93
CA PHE A 55 -4.18 14.18 -10.35
C PHE A 55 -3.18 14.63 -9.28
N GLU A 56 -2.19 15.43 -9.71
CA GLU A 56 -1.39 16.19 -8.77
C GLU A 56 -2.28 17.21 -8.05
N ASN A 57 -2.31 17.15 -6.73
CA ASN A 57 -3.19 17.96 -5.88
C ASN A 57 -2.62 19.36 -5.67
N VAL A 58 -2.22 20.03 -6.74
CA VAL A 58 -1.56 21.35 -6.71
C VAL A 58 -2.26 22.27 -7.70
N CYS A 59 -2.79 23.39 -7.20
CA CYS A 59 -3.45 24.40 -8.01
C CYS A 59 -2.44 25.12 -8.92
N LEU A 60 -2.79 25.23 -10.21
CA LEU A 60 -1.93 25.85 -11.22
C LEU A 60 -1.79 27.38 -11.07
N HIS A 61 -2.54 28.00 -10.16
CA HIS A 61 -2.42 29.44 -9.91
C HIS A 61 -1.23 29.76 -8.99
N ARG A 62 -1.23 29.26 -7.74
CA ARG A 62 -0.22 29.58 -6.71
C ARG A 62 0.16 28.37 -5.87
N SER A 63 0.11 27.18 -6.45
CA SER A 63 0.55 25.92 -5.86
C SER A 63 -0.12 25.52 -4.53
N ALA A 64 -1.31 26.06 -4.21
CA ALA A 64 -2.08 25.62 -3.06
C ALA A 64 -2.63 24.21 -3.30
N LEU A 65 -2.76 23.42 -2.22
CA LEU A 65 -3.47 22.14 -2.31
C LEU A 65 -4.94 22.39 -2.65
N ILE A 66 -5.46 21.65 -3.63
CA ILE A 66 -6.85 21.79 -4.09
C ILE A 66 -7.80 21.10 -3.13
N GLN A 67 -7.51 19.83 -2.79
CA GLN A 67 -8.23 19.07 -1.76
C GLN A 67 -7.36 19.00 -0.50
N THR A 68 -7.92 19.38 0.65
CA THR A 68 -7.16 19.53 1.91
C THR A 68 -7.48 18.48 2.97
N GLY A 69 -8.62 17.76 2.83
CA GLY A 69 -8.95 16.61 3.69
C GLY A 69 -8.31 15.33 3.21
N ALA A 70 -8.06 14.37 4.10
CA ALA A 70 -7.59 13.04 3.74
C ALA A 70 -8.61 12.29 2.86
N ILE A 71 -9.89 12.46 3.17
CA ILE A 71 -11.06 12.00 2.43
C ILE A 71 -12.15 13.07 2.46
N GLY A 72 -13.05 13.04 1.51
CA GLY A 72 -14.21 13.94 1.46
C GLY A 72 -14.97 13.84 0.15
N CYS A 73 -16.05 14.61 0.02
CA CYS A 73 -16.85 14.67 -1.20
C CYS A 73 -17.14 16.15 -1.53
N ARG A 74 -16.38 16.71 -2.48
CA ARG A 74 -16.63 18.06 -3.01
C ARG A 74 -15.99 18.22 -4.39
N PRO A 75 -16.48 19.15 -5.23
CA PRO A 75 -15.87 19.43 -6.51
C PRO A 75 -14.38 19.79 -6.42
N LEU A 76 -13.66 19.58 -7.50
CA LEU A 76 -12.22 19.88 -7.60
C LEU A 76 -12.04 21.40 -7.77
N VAL A 77 -12.14 22.14 -6.67
CA VAL A 77 -12.08 23.61 -6.60
C VAL A 77 -11.05 24.03 -5.55
N CYS A 78 -10.09 24.85 -5.99
CA CYS A 78 -9.05 25.38 -5.11
C CYS A 78 -9.65 26.32 -4.05
N PRO A 79 -9.38 26.09 -2.76
CA PRO A 79 -9.94 26.92 -1.70
C PRO A 79 -9.34 28.34 -1.64
N TYR A 80 -8.24 28.60 -2.36
CA TYR A 80 -7.54 29.88 -2.29
C TYR A 80 -8.20 30.95 -3.15
N HIS A 81 -8.43 30.67 -4.45
CA HIS A 81 -9.02 31.65 -5.38
C HIS A 81 -10.09 31.01 -6.27
N ALA A 82 -10.69 29.90 -5.83
CA ALA A 82 -11.80 29.22 -6.48
C ALA A 82 -11.55 28.80 -7.97
N TRP A 83 -10.28 28.63 -8.37
CA TRP A 83 -9.99 27.98 -9.63
C TRP A 83 -10.56 26.58 -9.60
N SER A 84 -11.37 26.22 -10.58
CA SER A 84 -12.01 24.92 -10.66
C SER A 84 -11.48 24.13 -11.84
N TYR A 85 -11.51 22.81 -11.70
CA TYR A 85 -10.99 21.87 -12.68
C TYR A 85 -12.10 20.88 -13.09
N ASP A 86 -12.08 20.45 -14.33
CA ASP A 86 -12.98 19.42 -14.83
C ASP A 86 -12.45 18.00 -14.54
N GLU A 87 -13.18 17.00 -15.02
CA GLU A 87 -12.86 15.59 -14.86
C GLU A 87 -11.61 15.13 -15.64
N GLN A 88 -11.12 15.93 -16.59
CA GLN A 88 -9.87 15.73 -17.31
C GLN A 88 -8.70 16.48 -16.66
N GLY A 89 -8.95 17.20 -15.55
CA GLY A 89 -7.96 18.04 -14.87
C GLY A 89 -7.71 19.38 -15.56
N LYS A 90 -8.45 19.74 -16.61
CA LYS A 90 -8.35 21.05 -17.24
C LYS A 90 -9.02 22.12 -16.39
N VAL A 91 -8.50 23.33 -16.47
CA VAL A 91 -9.15 24.48 -15.82
C VAL A 91 -10.52 24.71 -16.44
N LYS A 92 -11.57 24.58 -15.62
CA LYS A 92 -12.96 24.79 -16.00
C LYS A 92 -13.39 26.24 -15.83
N ASN A 93 -13.02 26.85 -14.71
CA ASN A 93 -13.39 28.23 -14.43
C ASN A 93 -12.28 28.93 -13.60
N ILE A 94 -12.02 30.18 -13.97
CA ILE A 94 -11.16 31.12 -13.26
C ILE A 94 -12.01 32.34 -12.96
N PRO A 95 -12.35 32.62 -11.67
CA PRO A 95 -13.10 33.82 -11.32
C PRO A 95 -12.39 35.09 -11.80
N ASP A 96 -13.15 36.02 -12.34
CA ASP A 96 -12.67 37.32 -12.84
C ASP A 96 -11.53 37.23 -13.86
N CYS A 97 -11.49 36.15 -14.65
CA CYS A 97 -10.37 35.82 -15.53
C CYS A 97 -10.02 36.97 -16.50
N GLU A 98 -11.02 37.59 -17.12
CA GLU A 98 -10.81 38.69 -18.08
C GLU A 98 -10.27 39.97 -17.42
N ALA A 99 -10.79 40.28 -16.23
CA ALA A 99 -10.44 41.51 -15.52
C ALA A 99 -9.06 41.41 -14.81
N ILE A 100 -8.78 40.25 -14.24
CA ILE A 100 -7.62 40.08 -13.36
C ILE A 100 -6.47 39.35 -14.05
N TYR A 101 -6.74 38.19 -14.68
CA TYR A 101 -5.68 37.33 -15.22
C TYR A 101 -5.39 37.64 -16.69
N ARG A 102 -6.38 38.08 -17.48
CA ARG A 102 -6.27 38.44 -18.89
C ARG A 102 -5.72 37.31 -19.76
N LEU A 103 -6.03 36.04 -19.40
CA LEU A 103 -5.63 34.86 -20.15
C LEU A 103 -6.48 34.72 -21.39
N ASP A 104 -5.84 34.48 -22.53
CA ASP A 104 -6.56 34.13 -23.77
C ASP A 104 -7.05 32.67 -23.76
N SER A 105 -7.81 32.28 -24.79
CA SER A 105 -8.37 30.92 -24.87
C SER A 105 -7.28 29.86 -24.94
N ARG A 106 -6.17 30.13 -25.67
CA ARG A 106 -5.06 29.16 -25.82
C ARG A 106 -4.29 28.95 -24.51
N GLU A 107 -4.07 30.05 -23.79
CA GLU A 107 -3.44 29.97 -22.47
C GLU A 107 -4.29 29.16 -21.48
N LYS A 108 -5.62 29.42 -21.43
CA LYS A 108 -6.55 28.63 -20.61
C LYS A 108 -6.57 27.15 -20.98
N ASP A 109 -6.59 26.83 -22.28
CA ASP A 109 -6.64 25.44 -22.77
C ASP A 109 -5.35 24.67 -22.45
N SER A 110 -4.23 25.37 -22.25
CA SER A 110 -2.96 24.77 -21.84
C SER A 110 -2.92 24.40 -20.34
N LEU A 111 -3.80 24.98 -19.53
CA LEU A 111 -3.83 24.79 -18.07
C LEU A 111 -4.51 23.46 -17.72
N LYS A 112 -3.71 22.44 -17.47
CA LYS A 112 -4.15 21.10 -17.09
C LYS A 112 -3.33 20.57 -15.92
N LEU A 113 -4.00 20.01 -14.91
CA LEU A 113 -3.34 19.28 -13.83
C LEU A 113 -2.59 18.07 -14.39
N ARG A 114 -1.44 17.76 -13.80
CA ARG A 114 -0.74 16.52 -14.11
C ARG A 114 -1.59 15.34 -13.66
N GLU A 115 -1.88 14.45 -14.59
CA GLU A 115 -2.62 13.21 -14.36
C GLU A 115 -1.65 12.06 -14.17
N PHE A 116 -2.00 11.13 -13.28
CA PHE A 116 -1.23 9.92 -13.01
C PHE A 116 -2.03 8.69 -13.38
N SER A 117 -1.32 7.64 -13.77
CA SER A 117 -1.92 6.37 -14.11
C SER A 117 -2.54 5.72 -12.88
N LEU A 118 -3.78 5.26 -13.02
CA LEU A 118 -4.58 4.61 -11.98
C LEU A 118 -5.08 3.25 -12.47
N ARG A 119 -4.97 2.24 -11.62
CA ARG A 119 -5.54 0.90 -11.84
C ARG A 119 -6.38 0.51 -10.64
N THR A 120 -7.51 -0.10 -10.91
CA THR A 120 -8.38 -0.69 -9.89
C THR A 120 -8.29 -2.20 -9.99
N ILE A 121 -7.98 -2.86 -8.87
CA ILE A 121 -8.02 -4.33 -8.71
C ILE A 121 -9.04 -4.61 -7.61
N GLY A 122 -10.23 -5.08 -7.98
CA GLY A 122 -11.35 -5.23 -7.05
C GLY A 122 -11.70 -3.90 -6.35
N ASN A 123 -11.49 -3.85 -5.05
CA ASN A 123 -11.71 -2.64 -4.23
C ASN A 123 -10.42 -1.82 -3.98
N LEU A 124 -9.28 -2.26 -4.51
CA LEU A 124 -7.99 -1.62 -4.27
C LEU A 124 -7.63 -0.67 -5.41
N LEU A 125 -7.15 0.51 -5.06
CA LEU A 125 -6.67 1.52 -6.00
C LEU A 125 -5.15 1.54 -5.99
N PHE A 126 -4.55 1.42 -7.17
CA PHE A 126 -3.11 1.53 -7.37
C PHE A 126 -2.80 2.71 -8.28
N VAL A 127 -1.79 3.48 -7.95
CA VAL A 127 -1.29 4.62 -8.73
C VAL A 127 0.15 4.38 -9.16
N ASN A 128 0.49 4.87 -10.35
CA ASN A 128 1.87 4.92 -10.81
C ASN A 128 2.22 6.36 -11.24
N LEU A 129 3.35 6.85 -10.75
CA LEU A 129 3.78 8.24 -10.98
C LEU A 129 4.65 8.42 -12.21
N ASP A 130 5.02 7.31 -12.86
CA ASP A 130 5.77 7.34 -14.12
C ASP A 130 4.87 7.87 -15.25
N PRO A 131 5.35 8.79 -16.09
CA PRO A 131 4.62 9.23 -17.26
C PRO A 131 4.39 8.10 -18.29
N ASN A 132 5.21 7.04 -18.27
CA ASN A 132 5.11 5.85 -19.11
C ASN A 132 5.17 4.58 -18.23
N PRO A 133 4.15 4.33 -17.40
CA PRO A 133 4.21 3.25 -16.43
C PRO A 133 4.24 1.89 -17.10
N LEU A 134 4.97 0.96 -16.50
CA LEU A 134 4.88 -0.45 -16.84
C LEU A 134 3.43 -0.93 -16.62
N PRO A 135 2.95 -1.89 -17.43
CA PRO A 135 1.73 -2.61 -17.11
C PRO A 135 1.80 -3.19 -15.69
N ILE A 136 0.70 -3.13 -14.94
CA ILE A 136 0.67 -3.65 -13.55
C ILE A 136 0.96 -5.15 -13.51
N GLU A 137 0.68 -5.84 -14.59
CA GLU A 137 0.95 -7.26 -14.83
C GLU A 137 2.45 -7.58 -14.92
N GLU A 138 3.29 -6.55 -15.04
CA GLU A 138 4.74 -6.69 -14.94
C GLU A 138 5.27 -6.60 -13.51
N GLN A 139 4.48 -6.01 -12.61
CA GLN A 139 4.81 -5.95 -11.19
C GLN A 139 4.16 -7.09 -10.39
N PHE A 140 2.92 -7.46 -10.70
CA PHE A 140 2.17 -8.51 -10.03
C PHE A 140 1.91 -9.67 -10.97
N SER A 141 2.03 -10.90 -10.47
CA SER A 141 1.61 -12.07 -11.23
C SER A 141 0.09 -12.08 -11.44
N ALA A 142 -0.36 -12.78 -12.49
CA ALA A 142 -1.79 -12.91 -12.76
C ALA A 142 -2.54 -13.54 -11.59
N ASP A 143 -1.96 -14.57 -10.95
CA ASP A 143 -2.55 -15.24 -9.79
C ASP A 143 -2.68 -14.28 -8.59
N PHE A 144 -1.67 -13.43 -8.37
CA PHE A 144 -1.73 -12.44 -7.30
C PHE A 144 -2.77 -11.34 -7.59
N ILE A 145 -2.90 -10.90 -8.83
CA ILE A 145 -3.95 -9.94 -9.24
C ILE A 145 -5.33 -10.54 -8.99
N ASN A 146 -5.56 -11.80 -9.42
CA ASN A 146 -6.81 -12.51 -9.20
C ASN A 146 -7.13 -12.68 -7.70
N LEU A 147 -6.11 -12.97 -6.89
CA LEU A 147 -6.25 -13.05 -5.44
C LEU A 147 -6.65 -11.72 -4.81
N LEU A 148 -5.99 -10.63 -5.19
CA LEU A 148 -6.33 -9.28 -4.72
C LEU A 148 -7.74 -8.87 -5.15
N GLU A 149 -8.12 -9.16 -6.39
CA GLU A 149 -9.46 -8.86 -6.91
C GLU A 149 -10.53 -9.64 -6.15
N GLY A 150 -10.36 -10.96 -6.04
CA GLY A 150 -11.31 -11.84 -5.36
C GLY A 150 -11.48 -11.49 -3.89
N SER A 151 -10.36 -11.30 -3.17
CA SER A 151 -10.41 -10.97 -1.74
C SER A 151 -10.99 -9.58 -1.49
N SER A 152 -10.54 -8.55 -2.22
CA SER A 152 -10.95 -7.18 -1.97
C SER A 152 -12.41 -6.89 -2.37
N ASN A 153 -12.96 -7.64 -3.31
CA ASN A 153 -14.39 -7.58 -3.63
C ASN A 153 -15.27 -8.16 -2.50
N ALA A 154 -14.69 -8.95 -1.60
CA ALA A 154 -15.39 -9.48 -0.43
C ALA A 154 -15.37 -8.55 0.79
N TYR A 155 -14.69 -7.40 0.73
CA TYR A 155 -14.62 -6.45 1.84
C TYR A 155 -15.93 -5.68 2.03
N ASP A 156 -16.26 -5.40 3.30
CA ASP A 156 -17.37 -4.50 3.63
C ASP A 156 -16.98 -3.04 3.34
N THR A 157 -17.99 -2.20 3.23
CA THR A 157 -17.81 -0.76 2.98
C THR A 157 -17.54 0.05 4.25
N GLU A 158 -17.84 -0.51 5.43
CA GLU A 158 -17.55 0.11 6.71
C GLU A 158 -16.09 -0.15 7.09
N VAL A 159 -15.28 0.91 7.14
CA VAL A 159 -13.83 0.85 7.37
C VAL A 159 -13.48 1.73 8.56
N MET A 160 -12.70 1.21 9.49
CA MET A 160 -12.04 1.99 10.54
C MET A 160 -10.58 2.21 10.15
N VAL A 161 -10.09 3.44 10.27
CA VAL A 161 -8.72 3.79 9.90
C VAL A 161 -7.98 4.37 11.09
N THR A 162 -6.73 3.94 11.29
CA THR A 162 -5.80 4.54 12.24
C THR A 162 -4.45 4.78 11.59
N THR A 163 -3.65 5.67 12.19
CA THR A 163 -2.31 5.99 11.70
C THR A 163 -1.29 5.80 12.82
N TRP A 164 -0.09 5.40 12.43
CA TRP A 164 1.07 5.24 13.30
C TRP A 164 2.30 5.82 12.60
N SER A 165 3.23 6.38 13.31
CA SER A 165 4.50 6.82 12.77
C SER A 165 5.63 6.02 13.44
N GLY A 166 6.27 5.15 12.67
CA GLY A 166 7.35 4.28 13.12
C GLY A 166 8.72 4.85 12.78
N ARG A 167 9.67 4.73 13.70
CA ARG A 167 11.07 5.16 13.52
C ARG A 167 11.91 4.02 12.93
N TYR A 168 11.53 3.60 11.73
CA TYR A 168 12.23 2.55 10.98
C TYR A 168 12.15 2.80 9.47
N ASN A 169 13.11 2.22 8.75
CA ASN A 169 13.12 2.25 7.29
C ASN A 169 12.05 1.32 6.71
N TRP A 170 11.39 1.70 5.63
CA TRP A 170 10.34 0.94 4.99
C TRP A 170 10.74 -0.50 4.62
N LYS A 171 12.02 -0.76 4.34
CA LYS A 171 12.53 -2.10 4.01
C LYS A 171 12.40 -3.06 5.19
N LEU A 172 12.58 -2.57 6.43
CA LEU A 172 12.41 -3.41 7.62
C LEU A 172 10.98 -3.91 7.76
N ALA A 173 9.97 -3.07 7.44
CA ALA A 173 8.58 -3.53 7.43
C ALA A 173 8.37 -4.62 6.36
N TYR A 174 8.89 -4.41 5.16
CA TYR A 174 8.76 -5.37 4.09
C TYR A 174 9.42 -6.72 4.43
N GLU A 175 10.62 -6.71 5.01
CA GLU A 175 11.35 -7.91 5.46
C GLU A 175 10.61 -8.62 6.59
N ASN A 176 10.13 -7.88 7.60
CA ASN A 176 9.36 -8.42 8.72
C ASN A 176 8.09 -9.14 8.27
N LEU A 177 7.33 -8.53 7.35
CA LEU A 177 6.10 -9.10 6.82
C LEU A 177 6.30 -10.36 5.95
N ARG A 178 7.52 -10.62 5.51
CA ARG A 178 7.90 -11.85 4.77
C ARG A 178 8.49 -12.94 5.67
N ASP A 179 8.79 -12.64 6.91
CA ASP A 179 9.42 -13.57 7.84
C ASP A 179 8.35 -14.38 8.60
N ALA A 180 8.07 -15.60 8.15
CA ALA A 180 7.15 -16.52 8.84
C ALA A 180 7.73 -17.09 10.16
N ASN A 181 8.98 -16.79 10.51
CA ASN A 181 9.63 -17.32 11.69
C ASN A 181 9.45 -16.41 12.92
N HIS A 182 9.52 -15.07 12.74
CA HIS A 182 9.44 -14.12 13.85
C HIS A 182 8.14 -14.21 14.68
N PRO A 183 6.94 -14.56 14.10
CA PRO A 183 5.69 -14.52 14.88
C PRO A 183 5.73 -15.43 16.12
N ARG A 184 6.45 -16.53 16.06
CA ARG A 184 6.59 -17.47 17.20
C ARG A 184 7.33 -16.85 18.40
N PHE A 185 8.18 -15.87 18.14
CA PHE A 185 9.06 -15.25 19.16
C PHE A 185 8.63 -13.84 19.51
N VAL A 186 8.15 -13.07 18.57
CA VAL A 186 7.69 -11.70 18.76
C VAL A 186 6.24 -11.68 19.29
N HIS A 187 5.38 -12.58 18.77
CA HIS A 187 3.94 -12.63 19.08
C HIS A 187 3.49 -13.87 19.88
N PRO A 188 4.27 -14.41 20.85
CA PRO A 188 3.94 -15.70 21.50
C PRO A 188 2.67 -15.63 22.34
N LYS A 189 2.26 -14.44 22.80
CA LYS A 189 1.08 -14.22 23.63
C LYS A 189 -0.10 -13.61 22.86
N THR A 190 0.14 -13.23 21.63
CA THR A 190 -0.82 -12.56 20.74
C THR A 190 -1.12 -13.45 19.54
N LEU A 191 -0.57 -13.17 18.36
CA LEU A 191 -0.89 -13.85 17.11
C LEU A 191 -0.54 -15.36 17.17
N ALA A 192 0.65 -15.74 17.61
CA ALA A 192 1.08 -17.13 17.68
C ALA A 192 0.40 -17.97 18.77
N LYS A 193 -0.46 -17.35 19.60
CA LYS A 193 -1.31 -18.10 20.52
C LYS A 193 -2.41 -18.90 19.81
N SER A 194 -2.89 -18.41 18.68
CA SER A 194 -4.00 -18.99 17.91
C SER A 194 -3.58 -19.49 16.52
N VAL A 195 -2.49 -18.95 15.97
CA VAL A 195 -1.97 -19.30 14.64
C VAL A 195 -0.71 -20.14 14.78
N SER A 196 -0.67 -21.26 14.07
CA SER A 196 0.48 -22.20 14.13
C SER A 196 1.48 -21.87 13.01
N PHE A 197 2.37 -20.93 13.27
CA PHE A 197 3.45 -20.58 12.33
C PHE A 197 4.56 -21.63 12.33
N VAL A 198 5.02 -21.98 11.13
CA VAL A 198 6.16 -22.84 10.89
C VAL A 198 7.04 -22.20 9.83
N ALA A 199 8.30 -21.95 10.17
CA ALA A 199 9.27 -21.52 9.17
C ALA A 199 9.87 -22.76 8.49
N GLU A 200 9.75 -22.84 7.19
CA GLU A 200 10.27 -23.95 6.39
C GLU A 200 11.27 -23.42 5.35
N VAL A 201 12.29 -24.23 5.07
CA VAL A 201 13.22 -23.96 3.98
C VAL A 201 12.63 -24.51 2.70
N ASN A 202 12.30 -23.64 1.78
CA ASN A 202 11.98 -24.05 0.41
C ASN A 202 13.28 -24.11 -0.40
N GLU A 203 13.84 -25.31 -0.57
CA GLU A 203 15.13 -25.55 -1.23
C GLU A 203 15.13 -25.11 -2.71
N GLU A 204 14.00 -25.28 -3.40
CA GLU A 204 13.86 -24.81 -4.79
C GLU A 204 13.91 -23.29 -4.86
N GLN A 205 13.12 -22.62 -4.04
CA GLN A 205 13.11 -21.16 -3.94
C GLN A 205 14.46 -20.60 -3.50
N ALA A 206 15.15 -21.27 -2.57
CA ALA A 206 16.47 -20.89 -2.09
C ALA A 206 17.51 -20.98 -3.24
N ARG A 207 17.47 -22.05 -4.03
CA ARG A 207 18.33 -22.22 -5.20
C ARG A 207 18.03 -21.16 -6.27
N GLU A 208 16.77 -21.01 -6.66
CA GLU A 208 16.36 -20.02 -7.65
C GLU A 208 16.73 -18.60 -7.25
N SER A 209 16.59 -18.25 -5.97
CA SER A 209 16.94 -16.92 -5.46
C SER A 209 18.44 -16.66 -5.50
N THR A 210 19.26 -17.72 -5.39
CA THR A 210 20.73 -17.62 -5.49
C THR A 210 21.16 -17.49 -6.97
N GLU A 211 20.48 -18.16 -7.88
CA GLU A 211 20.75 -18.12 -9.33
C GLU A 211 20.18 -16.88 -10.00
N ALA A 212 19.14 -16.28 -9.42
CA ALA A 212 18.51 -15.09 -9.93
C ALA A 212 19.47 -13.87 -9.89
N LEU A 213 19.22 -12.93 -10.78
CA LEU A 213 19.94 -11.66 -10.83
C LEU A 213 21.46 -11.80 -11.06
N GLN A 214 21.86 -12.71 -11.90
CA GLN A 214 23.18 -12.66 -12.55
C GLN A 214 23.21 -11.58 -13.63
N ASP A 215 22.05 -11.22 -14.18
CA ASP A 215 21.82 -10.15 -15.14
C ASP A 215 21.15 -8.95 -14.44
N SER A 216 21.79 -7.78 -14.48
CA SER A 216 21.30 -6.52 -13.92
C SER A 216 20.55 -5.65 -14.94
N SER A 217 20.19 -6.21 -16.09
CA SER A 217 19.41 -5.48 -17.09
C SER A 217 18.03 -5.07 -16.54
N PRO A 218 17.46 -3.96 -17.03
CA PRO A 218 16.11 -3.54 -16.62
C PRO A 218 15.05 -4.65 -16.82
N ALA A 219 15.18 -5.45 -17.86
CA ALA A 219 14.28 -6.57 -18.12
C ALA A 219 14.39 -7.67 -17.05
N ALA A 220 15.61 -8.00 -16.60
CA ALA A 220 15.82 -8.98 -15.53
C ALA A 220 15.29 -8.44 -14.19
N LEU A 221 15.57 -7.18 -13.85
CA LEU A 221 15.08 -6.54 -12.63
C LEU A 221 13.54 -6.52 -12.58
N ARG A 222 12.86 -6.21 -13.70
CA ARG A 222 11.38 -6.26 -13.80
C ARG A 222 10.83 -7.66 -13.60
N ARG A 223 11.44 -8.65 -14.25
CA ARG A 223 11.00 -10.05 -14.14
C ARG A 223 11.03 -10.54 -12.69
N GLU A 224 12.10 -10.22 -11.96
CA GLU A 224 12.23 -10.64 -10.56
C GLU A 224 11.25 -9.91 -9.63
N MET A 225 10.89 -8.66 -9.93
CA MET A 225 9.95 -7.87 -9.13
C MET A 225 8.57 -8.55 -8.98
N ARG A 226 8.12 -9.34 -9.96
CA ARG A 226 6.87 -10.13 -9.88
C ARG A 226 6.85 -11.12 -8.73
N ARG A 227 8.01 -11.55 -8.25
CA ARG A 227 8.17 -12.53 -7.16
C ARG A 227 8.11 -11.86 -5.77
N PHE A 228 8.13 -10.53 -5.72
CA PHE A 228 8.17 -9.80 -4.44
C PHE A 228 6.81 -9.70 -3.78
N SER A 229 5.75 -9.85 -4.55
CA SER A 229 4.38 -9.89 -4.05
C SER A 229 3.91 -11.33 -3.95
N PHE A 230 3.23 -11.65 -2.87
CA PHE A 230 2.70 -12.98 -2.63
C PHE A 230 1.42 -12.90 -1.80
N GLY A 231 0.66 -13.99 -1.76
CA GLY A 231 -0.50 -14.08 -0.90
C GLY A 231 -1.13 -15.46 -0.88
N GLY A 232 -1.88 -15.68 0.19
CA GLY A 232 -2.61 -16.92 0.40
C GLY A 232 -2.74 -17.30 1.87
N PRO A 233 -3.17 -18.53 2.16
CA PRO A 233 -3.09 -19.10 3.49
C PRO A 233 -1.63 -19.35 3.87
N GLU A 234 -1.17 -18.75 4.98
CA GLU A 234 0.22 -18.87 5.44
C GLU A 234 0.36 -19.88 6.56
N ALA A 235 -0.58 -19.87 7.50
CA ALA A 235 -0.50 -20.73 8.67
C ALA A 235 -1.89 -21.17 9.13
N PRO A 236 -2.07 -22.42 9.61
CA PRO A 236 -3.36 -22.90 10.09
C PRO A 236 -3.74 -22.26 11.41
N ILE A 237 -5.08 -22.12 11.63
CA ILE A 237 -5.69 -21.74 12.90
C ILE A 237 -6.41 -22.99 13.44
N PRO A 238 -5.73 -23.85 14.24
CA PRO A 238 -6.27 -25.16 14.61
C PRO A 238 -7.60 -25.13 15.38
N ASN A 239 -7.86 -24.05 16.10
CA ASN A 239 -9.05 -23.86 16.91
C ASN A 239 -9.63 -22.46 16.66
N LEU A 240 -10.08 -22.21 15.44
CA LEU A 240 -10.72 -20.94 15.10
C LEU A 240 -11.96 -20.72 15.97
N GLN A 241 -11.89 -19.71 16.82
CA GLN A 241 -13.02 -19.36 17.68
C GLN A 241 -14.14 -18.72 16.85
N HIS A 242 -15.32 -19.30 16.89
CA HIS A 242 -16.51 -18.77 16.25
C HIS A 242 -17.23 -17.78 17.18
N PHE A 243 -17.59 -16.62 16.64
CA PHE A 243 -18.37 -15.58 17.32
C PHE A 243 -19.68 -15.32 16.57
N GLY A 244 -20.74 -14.93 17.26
CA GLY A 244 -22.05 -14.71 16.64
C GLY A 244 -22.08 -13.65 15.53
N TRP A 245 -21.07 -12.78 15.42
CA TRP A 245 -20.96 -11.85 14.30
C TRP A 245 -20.44 -12.52 13.01
N HIS A 246 -19.73 -13.65 13.11
CA HIS A 246 -19.28 -14.43 11.94
C HIS A 246 -20.45 -14.89 11.08
N ASP A 247 -21.59 -15.21 11.70
CA ASP A 247 -22.81 -15.60 10.97
C ASP A 247 -23.42 -14.47 10.15
N LYS A 248 -23.03 -13.21 10.45
CA LYS A 248 -23.58 -12.00 9.82
C LYS A 248 -22.79 -11.52 8.62
N VAL A 249 -21.64 -12.14 8.31
CA VAL A 249 -20.77 -11.77 7.21
C VAL A 249 -20.56 -12.92 6.23
N GLU A 250 -20.24 -12.59 4.99
CA GLU A 250 -19.86 -13.54 3.93
C GLU A 250 -18.36 -13.80 4.05
N ARG A 251 -18.01 -14.87 4.77
CA ARG A 251 -16.60 -15.26 4.93
C ARG A 251 -15.89 -15.36 3.57
N TRP A 252 -14.72 -14.74 3.45
CA TRP A 252 -13.85 -14.95 2.31
C TRP A 252 -12.93 -16.14 2.57
N GLY A 253 -12.89 -17.08 1.62
CA GLY A 253 -12.09 -18.30 1.75
C GLY A 253 -12.77 -19.37 2.61
N GLU A 254 -12.30 -20.60 2.47
CA GLU A 254 -12.89 -21.79 3.12
C GLU A 254 -12.01 -22.35 4.24
N GLN A 255 -10.74 -21.93 4.31
CA GLN A 255 -9.75 -22.50 5.23
C GLN A 255 -9.73 -21.74 6.56
N ASP A 256 -9.59 -22.47 7.66
CA ASP A 256 -9.27 -21.92 8.97
C ASP A 256 -7.77 -21.62 9.04
N ALA A 257 -7.41 -20.51 8.40
CA ALA A 257 -6.01 -20.11 8.24
C ALA A 257 -5.81 -18.61 8.53
N TYR A 258 -4.60 -18.28 8.91
CA TYR A 258 -4.07 -16.94 8.81
C TYR A 258 -3.76 -16.67 7.34
N PHE A 259 -4.39 -15.65 6.79
CA PHE A 259 -4.14 -15.20 5.44
C PHE A 259 -3.22 -14.00 5.46
N ASN A 260 -2.26 -13.99 4.55
CA ASN A 260 -1.27 -12.94 4.39
C ASN A 260 -1.11 -12.61 2.90
N TRP A 261 -1.24 -11.33 2.55
CA TRP A 261 -0.99 -10.79 1.21
C TRP A 261 -0.03 -9.62 1.34
N LEU A 262 1.11 -9.70 0.68
CA LEU A 262 2.09 -8.64 0.61
C LEU A 262 2.26 -8.16 -0.82
N ALA A 263 1.84 -6.93 -1.10
CA ALA A 263 2.04 -6.27 -2.38
C ALA A 263 3.22 -5.30 -2.27
N PHE A 264 4.31 -5.65 -2.92
CA PHE A 264 5.51 -4.81 -2.98
C PHE A 264 5.20 -3.45 -3.62
N PRO A 265 5.71 -2.34 -3.06
CA PRO A 265 6.54 -2.26 -1.84
C PRO A 265 5.78 -1.81 -0.59
N ASN A 266 4.49 -1.49 -0.66
CA ASN A 266 3.87 -0.63 0.36
C ASN A 266 2.53 -1.10 0.93
N MET A 267 2.04 -2.29 0.57
CA MET A 267 0.75 -2.76 1.06
C MET A 267 0.84 -4.19 1.62
N HIS A 268 0.26 -4.37 2.79
CA HIS A 268 0.07 -5.67 3.41
C HIS A 268 -1.40 -5.84 3.81
N ILE A 269 -1.94 -7.03 3.59
CA ILE A 269 -3.29 -7.40 4.04
C ILE A 269 -3.18 -8.69 4.83
N ALA A 270 -3.83 -8.75 5.98
CA ALA A 270 -3.89 -9.95 6.79
C ALA A 270 -5.31 -10.25 7.28
N SER A 271 -5.57 -11.53 7.51
CA SER A 271 -6.75 -11.99 8.25
C SER A 271 -6.34 -13.07 9.25
N SER A 272 -6.44 -12.75 10.53
CA SER A 272 -6.11 -13.67 11.64
C SER A 272 -7.30 -14.50 12.13
N ASN A 273 -8.40 -14.48 11.39
CA ASN A 273 -9.62 -15.21 11.74
C ASN A 273 -10.28 -15.91 10.54
N GLY A 274 -9.46 -16.37 9.60
CA GLY A 274 -9.93 -17.20 8.50
C GLY A 274 -10.81 -16.47 7.48
N GLY A 275 -10.62 -15.15 7.30
CA GLY A 275 -11.33 -14.37 6.28
C GLY A 275 -12.67 -13.76 6.73
N TYR A 276 -12.97 -13.70 8.02
CA TYR A 276 -14.14 -12.98 8.55
C TYR A 276 -13.90 -11.48 8.68
N SER A 277 -12.66 -11.07 8.91
CA SER A 277 -12.24 -9.67 8.90
C SER A 277 -10.79 -9.54 8.47
N PHE A 278 -10.40 -8.32 8.10
CA PHE A 278 -9.10 -8.03 7.51
C PHE A 278 -8.49 -6.79 8.11
N THR A 279 -7.17 -6.78 8.13
CA THR A 279 -6.33 -5.62 8.40
C THR A 279 -5.56 -5.31 7.12
N LEU A 280 -5.65 -4.07 6.63
CA LEU A 280 -4.83 -3.60 5.51
C LEU A 280 -3.87 -2.54 6.04
N GLU A 281 -2.59 -2.77 5.86
CA GLU A 281 -1.50 -1.89 6.26
C GLU A 281 -0.90 -1.22 5.02
N HIS A 282 -0.86 0.10 5.06
CA HIS A 282 -0.23 0.93 4.04
C HIS A 282 1.01 1.60 4.61
N HIS A 283 2.17 1.12 4.21
CA HIS A 283 3.47 1.62 4.65
C HIS A 283 3.92 2.77 3.75
N ILE A 284 4.10 3.96 4.33
CA ILE A 284 4.40 5.21 3.62
C ILE A 284 5.78 5.70 4.05
N PRO A 285 6.83 5.50 3.23
CA PRO A 285 8.16 6.01 3.54
C PRO A 285 8.18 7.54 3.54
N VAL A 286 8.55 8.15 4.66
CA VAL A 286 8.59 9.62 4.82
C VAL A 286 9.99 10.17 5.05
N ALA A 287 10.91 9.34 5.56
CA ALA A 287 12.32 9.66 5.73
C ALA A 287 13.17 8.38 5.68
N PRO A 288 14.49 8.45 5.63
CA PRO A 288 15.38 7.28 5.60
C PRO A 288 15.15 6.29 6.75
N ASP A 289 14.72 6.79 7.90
CA ASP A 289 14.52 6.07 9.16
C ASP A 289 13.11 6.25 9.72
N ARG A 290 12.15 6.68 8.89
CA ARG A 290 10.77 6.87 9.30
C ARG A 290 9.77 6.40 8.24
N THR A 291 8.85 5.57 8.68
CA THR A 291 7.72 5.07 7.89
C THR A 291 6.43 5.38 8.62
N ASP A 292 5.51 6.10 7.97
CA ASP A 292 4.15 6.24 8.47
C ASP A 292 3.35 5.00 8.05
N LEU A 293 2.51 4.51 8.94
CA LEU A 293 1.68 3.33 8.75
C LEU A 293 0.21 3.73 8.89
N GLU A 294 -0.55 3.62 7.80
CA GLU A 294 -2.00 3.76 7.80
C GLU A 294 -2.62 2.36 7.81
N ILE A 295 -3.47 2.08 8.79
CA ILE A 295 -4.07 0.76 8.95
C ILE A 295 -5.58 0.87 8.82
N HIS A 296 -6.15 0.02 7.95
CA HIS A 296 -7.58 -0.09 7.72
C HIS A 296 -8.07 -1.41 8.30
N TRP A 297 -9.12 -1.36 9.12
CA TRP A 297 -9.84 -2.54 9.62
C TRP A 297 -11.21 -2.60 9.00
N PHE A 298 -11.57 -3.75 8.48
CA PHE A 298 -12.89 -4.02 7.90
C PHE A 298 -13.25 -5.49 8.02
N SER A 299 -14.55 -5.78 8.07
CA SER A 299 -15.06 -7.15 8.01
C SER A 299 -15.18 -7.62 6.57
N ALA A 300 -15.37 -8.92 6.38
CA ALA A 300 -15.96 -9.42 5.16
C ALA A 300 -17.37 -8.81 4.99
N ARG A 301 -17.88 -8.83 3.75
CA ARG A 301 -19.18 -8.22 3.40
C ARG A 301 -20.29 -8.69 4.31
N LYS A 302 -21.09 -7.76 4.79
CA LYS A 302 -22.28 -8.09 5.59
C LYS A 302 -23.35 -8.75 4.72
N LYS A 303 -23.98 -9.80 5.24
CA LYS A 303 -25.13 -10.45 4.61
C LYS A 303 -26.38 -9.56 4.61
N GLN A 304 -26.43 -8.59 5.52
CA GLN A 304 -27.55 -7.65 5.68
C GLN A 304 -27.00 -6.25 5.98
N ALA A 305 -27.51 -5.25 5.27
CA ALA A 305 -26.98 -3.88 5.30
C ALA A 305 -27.29 -3.06 6.57
N TYR A 306 -28.17 -3.54 7.45
CA TYR A 306 -28.67 -2.77 8.59
C TYR A 306 -27.82 -2.86 9.86
N SER A 307 -26.83 -3.72 9.92
CA SER A 307 -26.00 -3.86 11.12
C SER A 307 -24.67 -3.14 10.95
N SER A 308 -24.28 -2.30 11.92
CA SER A 308 -22.95 -1.71 11.98
C SER A 308 -21.93 -2.72 12.48
N SER A 309 -20.74 -2.70 11.87
CA SER A 309 -19.58 -3.49 12.31
C SER A 309 -18.71 -2.75 13.33
N SER A 310 -19.02 -1.51 13.68
CA SER A 310 -18.11 -0.62 14.44
C SER A 310 -17.57 -1.22 15.74
N GLN A 311 -18.40 -1.95 16.51
CA GLN A 311 -17.94 -2.62 17.73
C GLN A 311 -16.97 -3.77 17.45
N VAL A 312 -17.23 -4.55 16.38
CA VAL A 312 -16.37 -5.64 15.95
C VAL A 312 -15.02 -5.05 15.47
N LEU A 313 -15.09 -4.01 14.65
CA LEU A 313 -13.88 -3.34 14.13
C LEU A 313 -13.06 -2.70 15.25
N LEU A 314 -13.72 -2.09 16.26
CA LEU A 314 -13.04 -1.54 17.42
C LEU A 314 -12.31 -2.63 18.24
N ALA A 315 -12.97 -3.77 18.46
CA ALA A 315 -12.36 -4.91 19.15
C ALA A 315 -11.20 -5.50 18.36
N GLN A 316 -11.34 -5.64 17.05
CA GLN A 316 -10.29 -6.10 16.15
C GLN A 316 -9.10 -5.11 16.16
N MET A 317 -9.35 -3.83 16.06
CA MET A 317 -8.34 -2.78 16.12
C MET A 317 -7.53 -2.87 17.42
N HIS A 318 -8.19 -3.06 18.58
CA HIS A 318 -7.49 -3.21 19.85
C HIS A 318 -6.59 -4.44 19.88
N GLY A 319 -7.04 -5.58 19.37
CA GLY A 319 -6.23 -6.80 19.30
C GLY A 319 -5.06 -6.67 18.32
N SER A 320 -5.32 -6.22 17.09
CA SER A 320 -4.31 -6.07 16.04
C SER A 320 -3.29 -4.99 16.39
N LYS A 321 -3.70 -3.91 17.09
CA LYS A 321 -2.79 -2.84 17.52
C LYS A 321 -1.70 -3.34 18.45
N VAL A 322 -1.97 -4.37 19.25
CA VAL A 322 -0.95 -4.99 20.11
C VAL A 322 0.09 -5.70 19.23
N VAL A 323 -0.36 -6.52 18.27
CA VAL A 323 0.53 -7.24 17.33
C VAL A 323 1.37 -6.25 16.52
N VAL A 324 0.74 -5.26 15.89
CA VAL A 324 1.45 -4.21 15.14
C VAL A 324 2.45 -3.45 16.03
N GLY A 325 2.09 -3.21 17.29
CA GLY A 325 2.99 -2.55 18.26
C GLY A 325 4.23 -3.39 18.58
N GLU A 326 4.08 -4.72 18.68
CA GLU A 326 5.20 -5.64 18.85
C GLU A 326 6.15 -5.62 17.64
N ASP A 327 5.60 -5.57 16.41
CA ASP A 327 6.38 -5.45 15.18
C ASP A 327 7.10 -4.11 15.08
N VAL A 328 6.39 -3.01 15.36
CA VAL A 328 6.99 -1.67 15.34
C VAL A 328 8.15 -1.59 16.35
N ASP A 329 7.99 -2.11 17.56
CA ASP A 329 9.04 -2.10 18.60
C ASP A 329 10.29 -2.86 18.14
N ILE A 330 10.14 -4.05 17.53
CA ILE A 330 11.31 -4.82 17.05
C ILE A 330 11.97 -4.13 15.85
N MET A 331 11.21 -3.58 14.91
CA MET A 331 11.75 -2.85 13.76
C MET A 331 12.50 -1.58 14.20
N GLU A 332 11.99 -0.84 15.19
CA GLU A 332 12.68 0.33 15.75
C GLU A 332 13.99 -0.05 16.44
N ARG A 333 14.05 -1.19 17.12
CA ARG A 333 15.30 -1.73 17.72
C ARG A 333 16.33 -2.12 16.67
N VAL A 334 15.89 -2.80 15.58
CA VAL A 334 16.76 -3.11 14.46
C VAL A 334 17.28 -1.82 13.82
N GLN A 335 16.39 -0.84 13.58
CA GLN A 335 16.77 0.45 13.04
C GLN A 335 17.83 1.15 13.91
N ALA A 336 17.67 1.14 15.22
CA ALA A 336 18.63 1.74 16.14
C ALA A 336 20.02 1.05 16.04
N ALA A 337 20.06 -0.27 15.89
CA ALA A 337 21.29 -1.03 15.72
C ALA A 337 21.98 -0.73 14.38
N LEU A 338 21.21 -0.51 13.30
CA LEU A 338 21.75 -0.15 11.97
C LEU A 338 22.45 1.22 11.92
N HIS A 339 22.32 2.05 12.95
CA HIS A 339 23.06 3.31 13.10
C HIS A 339 24.44 3.12 13.78
N THR A 340 24.79 1.90 14.13
CA THR A 340 26.08 1.57 14.74
C THR A 340 27.00 0.87 13.75
N ASP A 341 28.27 0.64 14.15
CA ASP A 341 29.23 -0.18 13.39
C ASP A 341 29.02 -1.69 13.64
N ALA A 342 27.78 -2.12 13.85
CA ALA A 342 27.46 -3.53 14.05
C ALA A 342 27.80 -4.36 12.80
N PRO A 343 28.22 -5.63 12.96
CA PRO A 343 28.47 -6.51 11.83
C PRO A 343 27.18 -6.70 11.02
N LEU A 344 27.35 -7.00 9.72
CA LEU A 344 26.23 -7.28 8.84
C LEU A 344 25.38 -8.45 9.36
N PRO A 345 24.05 -8.38 9.25
CA PRO A 345 23.17 -9.44 9.71
C PRO A 345 23.39 -10.74 8.92
N THR A 346 23.19 -11.88 9.61
CA THR A 346 23.23 -13.21 9.00
C THR A 346 21.79 -13.66 8.70
N GLN A 347 21.48 -13.92 7.46
CA GLN A 347 20.17 -14.45 7.03
C GLN A 347 20.19 -15.97 6.96
N GLY A 348 19.11 -16.60 7.43
CA GLY A 348 18.88 -18.03 7.33
C GLY A 348 18.49 -18.51 5.92
N ALA A 349 18.50 -19.82 5.70
CA ALA A 349 18.11 -20.41 4.42
C ALA A 349 16.62 -20.13 4.07
N TYR A 350 15.76 -20.06 5.07
CA TYR A 350 14.33 -19.73 4.89
C TYR A 350 14.08 -18.29 4.45
N GLU A 351 15.06 -17.37 4.58
CA GLU A 351 14.99 -15.96 4.18
C GLU A 351 15.47 -15.71 2.74
N SER A 352 15.45 -16.75 1.90
CA SER A 352 15.96 -16.69 0.52
C SER A 352 15.34 -15.57 -0.31
N MET A 353 14.05 -15.27 -0.11
CA MET A 353 13.37 -14.19 -0.82
C MET A 353 13.79 -12.80 -0.31
N ASN A 354 14.10 -12.63 0.97
CA ASN A 354 14.66 -11.38 1.47
C ASN A 354 16.01 -11.11 0.82
N ARG A 355 16.88 -12.13 0.71
CA ARG A 355 18.16 -12.02 -0.01
C ARG A 355 17.97 -11.65 -1.49
N LEU A 356 16.95 -12.20 -2.15
CA LEU A 356 16.64 -11.84 -3.54
C LEU A 356 16.26 -10.35 -3.66
N VAL A 357 15.40 -9.85 -2.76
CA VAL A 357 14.99 -8.44 -2.75
C VAL A 357 16.17 -7.52 -2.44
N GLU A 358 17.01 -7.86 -1.48
CA GLU A 358 18.24 -7.11 -1.16
C GLU A 358 19.21 -7.06 -2.36
N ARG A 359 19.40 -8.19 -3.05
CA ARG A 359 20.24 -8.25 -4.24
C ARG A 359 19.66 -7.39 -5.36
N TRP A 360 18.35 -7.52 -5.62
CA TRP A 360 17.65 -6.68 -6.59
C TRP A 360 17.79 -5.19 -6.27
N TYR A 361 17.57 -4.85 -5.01
CA TYR A 361 17.69 -3.47 -4.53
C TYR A 361 19.11 -2.93 -4.76
N THR A 362 20.13 -3.70 -4.40
CA THR A 362 21.54 -3.32 -4.59
C THR A 362 21.84 -3.05 -6.07
N LEU A 363 21.48 -4.00 -6.93
CA LEU A 363 21.70 -3.85 -8.37
C LEU A 363 20.97 -2.64 -8.94
N LEU A 364 19.71 -2.42 -8.55
CA LEU A 364 18.96 -1.25 -8.98
C LEU A 364 19.59 0.07 -8.51
N MET A 365 20.10 0.10 -7.27
CA MET A 365 20.75 1.31 -6.75
C MET A 365 22.14 1.57 -7.37
N GLU A 366 22.86 0.54 -7.80
CA GLU A 366 24.18 0.68 -8.43
C GLU A 366 24.10 1.04 -9.91
N THR A 367 23.01 0.70 -10.61
CA THR A 367 22.86 0.98 -12.05
C THR A 367 22.44 2.43 -12.30
N GLU A 368 22.79 2.96 -13.48
CA GLU A 368 22.20 4.21 -14.00
C GLU A 368 20.77 3.99 -14.54
N HIS A 369 20.35 2.74 -14.67
CA HIS A 369 19.06 2.36 -15.23
C HIS A 369 17.91 2.60 -14.25
N GLU A 370 16.75 2.86 -14.81
CA GLU A 370 15.44 2.89 -14.14
C GLU A 370 14.68 1.60 -14.47
N ILE A 371 13.78 1.18 -13.58
CA ILE A 371 12.95 -0.01 -13.78
C ILE A 371 11.97 0.21 -14.94
#